data_4d3238d8ba8770ccbc44a93505cf4ef5
#
_entry.id   4d3238d8ba8770ccbc44a93505cf4ef5
#
_cell.length_a   1.000
_cell.length_b   1.000
_cell.length_c   1.000
_cell.angle_alpha   90.00
_cell.angle_beta   90.00
_cell.angle_gamma   90.00
#
_symmetry.space_group_name_H-M   'P 1'
#
loop_
_entity.id
_entity.type
_entity.pdbx_description
1 polymer ?
#
loop_
_entity_poly.entity_id
_entity_poly.type
_entity_poly.pdbx_seq_one_letter_code
_entity_poly.pdbx_strand_id
1 'polypeptide(L)'
;MPRQRGGALHEDYMNRFYELLHEARVRAPRLVGLWLNILLDEDTPRIKRRFRGLDSYIEQMILKYPAYSARALNNLVRKQRQMGLNAEHVVRARIRMVKAKLRSRAYRQAKKASLAGEVQWIGRAEDARHLQNAGDA
;
A
#
# COMPACT_ATOMS: atom_id res chain seq x y z
N MET A 1 9.21 -35.73 -10.75
CA MET A 1 9.42 -34.76 -9.71
C MET A 1 8.19 -33.96 -9.48
N PRO A 2 7.72 -34.00 -8.28
CA PRO A 2 6.56 -33.19 -8.02
C PRO A 2 6.93 -31.73 -8.16
N ARG A 3 6.15 -31.06 -8.89
CA ARG A 3 6.35 -29.70 -9.05
C ARG A 3 6.07 -29.03 -7.79
N GLN A 4 7.07 -28.43 -7.27
CA GLN A 4 6.85 -27.52 -6.23
C GLN A 4 6.30 -26.29 -6.83
N ARG A 5 5.05 -26.21 -6.78
CA ARG A 5 4.48 -25.11 -7.26
C ARG A 5 4.36 -24.14 -6.27
N GLY A 6 4.34 -23.09 -6.70
CA GLY A 6 3.77 -22.07 -6.07
C GLY A 6 4.46 -21.62 -4.86
N GLY A 7 4.13 -22.18 -3.80
CA GLY A 7 4.49 -21.74 -2.49
C GLY A 7 5.98 -21.77 -2.19
N ALA A 8 6.57 -22.94 -2.19
CA ALA A 8 7.95 -23.11 -1.72
C ALA A 8 8.97 -22.42 -2.62
N LEU A 9 8.87 -22.61 -3.94
CA LEU A 9 9.77 -21.97 -4.87
C LEU A 9 9.63 -20.46 -4.88
N HIS A 10 8.41 -19.98 -4.77
CA HIS A 10 8.18 -18.55 -4.70
C HIS A 10 8.72 -17.94 -3.43
N GLU A 11 8.54 -18.60 -2.30
CA GLU A 11 9.08 -18.15 -1.03
C GLU A 11 10.59 -18.12 -1.02
N ASP A 12 11.23 -19.17 -1.56
CA ASP A 12 12.69 -19.22 -1.66
C ASP A 12 13.22 -18.11 -2.55
N TYR A 13 12.56 -17.88 -3.68
CA TYR A 13 12.92 -16.80 -4.59
C TYR A 13 12.80 -15.45 -3.92
N MET A 14 11.70 -15.20 -3.21
CA MET A 14 11.46 -13.93 -2.54
C MET A 14 12.44 -13.72 -1.38
N ASN A 15 12.73 -14.77 -0.62
CA ASN A 15 13.70 -14.68 0.46
C ASN A 15 15.10 -14.35 -0.08
N ARG A 16 15.49 -14.98 -1.18
CA ARG A 16 16.76 -14.67 -1.81
C ARG A 16 16.80 -13.24 -2.35
N PHE A 17 15.71 -12.79 -2.91
CA PHE A 17 15.57 -11.41 -3.38
C PHE A 17 15.74 -10.40 -2.22
N TYR A 18 15.12 -10.65 -1.08
CA TYR A 18 15.26 -9.81 0.10
C TYR A 18 16.69 -9.81 0.63
N GLU A 19 17.31 -10.97 0.68
CA GLU A 19 18.70 -11.07 1.12
C GLU A 19 19.65 -10.27 0.22
N LEU A 20 19.49 -10.39 -1.08
CA LEU A 20 20.32 -9.66 -2.03
C LEU A 20 20.11 -8.15 -1.91
N LEU A 21 18.89 -7.71 -1.72
CA LEU A 21 18.61 -6.30 -1.48
C LEU A 21 19.27 -5.79 -0.20
N HIS A 22 19.21 -6.60 0.84
CA HIS A 22 19.82 -6.25 2.11
C HIS A 22 21.34 -6.16 1.98
N GLU A 23 21.97 -7.15 1.37
CA GLU A 23 23.41 -7.16 1.13
C GLU A 23 23.84 -5.95 0.32
N ALA A 24 23.15 -5.67 -0.76
CA ALA A 24 23.46 -4.54 -1.61
C ALA A 24 23.35 -3.21 -0.86
N ARG A 25 22.37 -3.10 0.01
CA ARG A 25 22.18 -1.89 0.82
C ARG A 25 23.30 -1.71 1.84
N VAL A 26 23.79 -2.80 2.42
CA VAL A 26 24.91 -2.73 3.35
C VAL A 26 26.18 -2.26 2.64
N ARG A 27 26.39 -2.75 1.41
CA ARG A 27 27.61 -2.42 0.63
C ARG A 27 27.57 -1.02 0.02
N ALA A 28 26.42 -0.59 -0.45
CA ALA A 28 26.27 0.70 -1.14
C ALA A 28 24.98 1.40 -0.73
N PRO A 29 24.87 1.85 0.52
CA PRO A 29 23.61 2.32 1.06
C PRO A 29 23.00 3.50 0.32
N ARG A 30 23.82 4.41 -0.17
CA ARG A 30 23.30 5.60 -0.87
C ARG A 30 22.71 5.26 -2.22
N LEU A 31 23.43 4.46 -3.01
CA LEU A 31 22.98 4.09 -4.35
C LEU A 31 21.80 3.13 -4.29
N VAL A 32 21.89 2.14 -3.41
CA VAL A 32 20.83 1.14 -3.30
C VAL A 32 19.57 1.74 -2.66
N GLY A 33 19.72 2.61 -1.69
CA GLY A 33 18.57 3.28 -1.08
C GLY A 33 17.79 4.09 -2.11
N LEU A 34 18.49 4.86 -2.93
CA LEU A 34 17.86 5.64 -3.98
C LEU A 34 17.24 4.74 -5.05
N TRP A 35 17.99 3.75 -5.49
CA TRP A 35 17.53 2.80 -6.49
C TRP A 35 16.32 2.00 -6.00
N LEU A 36 16.37 1.55 -4.76
CA LEU A 36 15.29 0.82 -4.14
C LEU A 36 14.01 1.67 -4.02
N ASN A 37 14.15 2.92 -3.64
CA ASN A 37 13.02 3.84 -3.57
C ASN A 37 12.39 4.03 -4.95
N ILE A 38 13.21 4.24 -5.97
CA ILE A 38 12.71 4.38 -7.34
C ILE A 38 12.00 3.09 -7.78
N LEU A 39 12.65 1.96 -7.58
CA LEU A 39 12.13 0.69 -8.05
C LEU A 39 10.87 0.25 -7.33
N LEU A 40 10.82 0.40 -6.01
CA LEU A 40 9.70 -0.07 -5.21
C LEU A 40 8.56 0.95 -5.12
N ASP A 41 8.85 2.22 -5.35
CA ASP A 41 7.81 3.23 -5.41
C ASP A 41 7.12 3.27 -6.77
N GLU A 42 7.79 2.79 -7.82
CA GLU A 42 7.15 2.64 -9.11
C GLU A 42 6.14 1.50 -9.06
N ASP A 43 4.89 1.83 -9.35
CA ASP A 43 3.82 0.86 -9.31
C ASP A 43 3.64 0.19 -10.67
N THR A 44 4.72 -0.41 -11.17
CA THR A 44 4.68 -1.10 -12.46
C THR A 44 3.96 -2.43 -12.33
N PRO A 45 3.38 -2.96 -13.44
CA PRO A 45 2.71 -4.25 -13.40
C PRO A 45 3.60 -5.39 -12.90
N ARG A 46 4.90 -5.32 -13.21
CA ARG A 46 5.85 -6.34 -12.76
C ARG A 46 6.00 -6.32 -11.24
N ILE A 47 6.13 -5.13 -10.64
CA ILE A 47 6.26 -4.97 -9.20
C ILE A 47 4.95 -5.34 -8.50
N LYS A 48 3.82 -4.91 -9.05
CA LYS A 48 2.52 -5.29 -8.52
C LYS A 48 2.35 -6.80 -8.44
N ARG A 49 2.73 -7.50 -9.50
CA ARG A 49 2.61 -8.97 -9.52
C ARG A 49 3.52 -9.62 -8.51
N ARG A 50 4.75 -9.12 -8.39
CA ARG A 50 5.73 -9.69 -7.47
C ARG A 50 5.27 -9.60 -6.02
N PHE A 51 4.67 -8.47 -5.66
CA PHE A 51 4.31 -8.21 -4.27
C PHE A 51 2.81 -8.32 -3.99
N ARG A 52 2.06 -8.93 -4.90
CA ARG A 52 0.61 -9.02 -4.75
C ARG A 52 0.18 -9.62 -3.41
N GLY A 53 0.76 -10.75 -3.05
CA GLY A 53 0.44 -11.43 -1.78
C GLY A 53 0.81 -10.60 -0.57
N LEU A 54 2.00 -10.01 -0.60
CA LEU A 54 2.47 -9.16 0.49
C LEU A 54 1.62 -7.89 0.60
N ASP A 55 1.35 -7.24 -0.50
CA ASP A 55 0.55 -6.01 -0.52
C ASP A 55 -0.87 -6.25 -0.02
N SER A 56 -1.49 -7.35 -0.42
CA SER A 56 -2.81 -7.73 0.03
C SER A 56 -2.83 -7.97 1.55
N TYR A 57 -1.82 -8.63 2.06
CA TYR A 57 -1.69 -8.86 3.49
C TYR A 57 -1.47 -7.56 4.26
N ILE A 58 -0.63 -6.67 3.73
CA ILE A 58 -0.40 -5.36 4.32
C ILE A 58 -1.69 -4.55 4.38
N GLU A 59 -2.46 -4.57 3.29
CA GLU A 59 -3.76 -3.88 3.26
C GLU A 59 -4.69 -4.39 4.35
N GLN A 60 -4.79 -5.70 4.52
CA GLN A 60 -5.59 -6.31 5.58
C GLN A 60 -5.14 -5.85 6.96
N MET A 61 -3.83 -5.78 7.19
CA MET A 61 -3.29 -5.36 8.47
C MET A 61 -3.51 -3.87 8.73
N ILE A 62 -3.41 -3.04 7.73
CA ILE A 62 -3.70 -1.61 7.86
C ILE A 62 -5.17 -1.41 8.26
N LEU A 63 -6.07 -2.12 7.61
CA LEU A 63 -7.50 -2.01 7.90
C LEU A 63 -7.86 -2.57 9.28
N LYS A 64 -7.17 -3.64 9.68
CA LYS A 64 -7.42 -4.27 10.98
C LYS A 64 -6.83 -3.45 12.14
N TYR A 65 -5.71 -2.80 11.91
CA TYR A 65 -5.00 -2.03 12.94
C TYR A 65 -4.74 -0.60 12.47
N PRO A 66 -5.79 0.21 12.33
CA PRO A 66 -5.65 1.55 11.74
C PRO A 66 -4.80 2.50 12.58
N ALA A 67 -4.65 2.23 13.87
CA ALA A 67 -3.84 3.06 14.75
C ALA A 67 -2.35 2.69 14.77
N TYR A 68 -1.98 1.60 14.11
CA TYR A 68 -0.57 1.18 14.11
C TYR A 68 0.28 2.11 13.26
N SER A 69 1.46 2.46 13.79
CA SER A 69 2.46 3.18 13.02
C SER A 69 3.02 2.30 11.91
N ALA A 70 3.69 2.90 10.95
CA ALA A 70 4.36 2.16 9.88
C ALA A 70 5.39 1.18 10.45
N ARG A 71 6.10 1.58 11.51
CA ARG A 71 7.07 0.71 12.18
C ARG A 71 6.40 -0.50 12.83
N ALA A 72 5.30 -0.27 13.54
CA ALA A 72 4.54 -1.34 14.19
C ALA A 72 3.97 -2.31 13.16
N LEU A 73 3.44 -1.78 12.05
CA LEU A 73 2.96 -2.61 10.95
C LEU A 73 4.07 -3.44 10.33
N ASN A 74 5.24 -2.84 10.13
CA ASN A 74 6.39 -3.54 9.58
C ASN A 74 6.76 -4.74 10.46
N ASN A 75 6.88 -4.51 11.76
CA ASN A 75 7.22 -5.58 12.70
C ASN A 75 6.16 -6.67 12.71
N LEU A 76 4.90 -6.30 12.70
CA LEU A 76 3.78 -7.24 12.70
C LEU A 76 3.76 -8.09 11.43
N VAL A 77 3.88 -7.47 10.27
CA VAL A 77 3.87 -8.15 8.98
C VAL A 77 5.04 -9.13 8.89
N ARG A 78 6.24 -8.69 9.25
CA ARG A 78 7.41 -9.57 9.21
C ARG A 78 7.26 -10.75 10.15
N LYS A 79 6.78 -10.50 11.36
CA LYS A 79 6.60 -11.56 12.35
C LYS A 79 5.58 -12.60 11.88
N GLN A 80 4.42 -12.15 11.42
CA GLN A 80 3.35 -13.06 11.03
C GLN A 80 3.66 -13.82 9.75
N ARG A 81 4.40 -13.22 8.84
CA ARG A 81 4.80 -13.88 7.61
C ARG A 81 6.16 -14.55 7.70
N GLN A 82 6.73 -14.61 8.91
CA GLN A 82 8.01 -15.27 9.16
C GLN A 82 9.13 -14.72 8.30
N MET A 83 9.17 -13.40 8.17
CA MET A 83 10.19 -12.69 7.42
C MET A 83 11.24 -12.15 8.37
N GLY A 84 12.49 -12.21 7.94
CA GLY A 84 13.60 -11.72 8.74
C GLY A 84 13.78 -10.21 8.65
N LEU A 85 14.79 -9.72 9.36
CA LEU A 85 15.14 -8.30 9.37
C LEU A 85 15.60 -7.83 7.99
N ASN A 86 16.11 -8.73 7.16
CA ASN A 86 16.51 -8.44 5.80
C ASN A 86 15.35 -7.93 4.92
N ALA A 87 14.11 -8.23 5.29
CA ALA A 87 12.93 -7.77 4.56
C ALA A 87 12.41 -6.41 5.03
N GLU A 88 12.98 -5.82 6.07
CA GLU A 88 12.46 -4.58 6.67
C GLU A 88 12.26 -3.46 5.65
N HIS A 89 13.23 -3.26 4.78
CA HIS A 89 13.17 -2.16 3.81
C HIS A 89 12.11 -2.36 2.75
N VAL A 90 11.99 -3.59 2.28
CA VAL A 90 10.99 -3.94 1.28
C VAL A 90 9.59 -3.79 1.88
N VAL A 91 9.38 -4.32 3.08
CA VAL A 91 8.10 -4.22 3.77
C VAL A 91 7.74 -2.76 4.02
N ARG A 92 8.71 -1.95 4.44
CA ARG A 92 8.50 -0.52 4.67
C ARG A 92 8.04 0.19 3.39
N ALA A 93 8.70 -0.07 2.27
CA ALA A 93 8.35 0.52 1.00
C ALA A 93 6.95 0.09 0.55
N ARG A 94 6.62 -1.19 0.72
CA ARG A 94 5.31 -1.68 0.34
C ARG A 94 4.20 -1.15 1.24
N ILE A 95 4.45 -0.98 2.53
CA ILE A 95 3.48 -0.34 3.44
C ILE A 95 3.20 1.09 2.97
N ARG A 96 4.23 1.85 2.64
CA ARG A 96 4.07 3.22 2.13
C ARG A 96 3.23 3.23 0.85
N MET A 97 3.52 2.32 -0.06
CA MET A 97 2.80 2.20 -1.32
C MET A 97 1.32 1.85 -1.10
N VAL A 98 1.05 0.87 -0.25
CA VAL A 98 -0.32 0.44 0.04
C VAL A 98 -1.09 1.56 0.74
N LYS A 99 -0.49 2.24 1.70
CA LYS A 99 -1.13 3.38 2.37
C LYS A 99 -1.46 4.48 1.37
N ALA A 100 -0.56 4.78 0.45
CA ALA A 100 -0.81 5.77 -0.59
C ALA A 100 -1.98 5.37 -1.49
N LYS A 101 -2.05 4.10 -1.87
CA LYS A 101 -3.17 3.58 -2.67
C LYS A 101 -4.50 3.69 -1.94
N LEU A 102 -4.50 3.36 -0.66
CA LEU A 102 -5.71 3.44 0.15
C LEU A 102 -6.18 4.88 0.30
N ARG A 103 -5.27 5.82 0.50
CA ARG A 103 -5.61 7.24 0.56
C ARG A 103 -6.19 7.73 -0.77
N SER A 104 -5.57 7.36 -1.87
CA SER A 104 -6.06 7.74 -3.21
C SER A 104 -7.43 7.16 -3.49
N ARG A 105 -7.65 5.92 -3.10
CA ARG A 105 -8.95 5.25 -3.25
C ARG A 105 -10.02 5.94 -2.41
N ALA A 106 -9.71 6.24 -1.17
CA ALA A 106 -10.64 6.94 -0.26
C ALA A 106 -10.96 8.33 -0.81
N TYR A 107 -9.96 9.06 -1.29
CA TYR A 107 -10.15 10.37 -1.89
C TYR A 107 -11.06 10.28 -3.12
N ARG A 108 -10.84 9.32 -4.00
CA ARG A 108 -11.67 9.14 -5.20
C ARG A 108 -13.09 8.77 -4.85
N GLN A 109 -13.29 7.92 -3.85
CA GLN A 109 -14.62 7.54 -3.39
C GLN A 109 -15.36 8.72 -2.77
N ALA A 110 -14.67 9.50 -1.95
CA ALA A 110 -15.25 10.69 -1.34
C ALA A 110 -15.63 11.73 -2.40
N LYS A 111 -14.74 11.94 -3.38
CA LYS A 111 -15.03 12.86 -4.48
C LYS A 111 -16.20 12.38 -5.32
N LYS A 112 -16.26 11.10 -5.62
CA LYS A 112 -17.36 10.50 -6.37
C LYS A 112 -18.69 10.63 -5.61
N ALA A 113 -18.68 10.37 -4.31
CA ALA A 113 -19.85 10.51 -3.48
C ALA A 113 -20.32 11.97 -3.42
N SER A 114 -19.38 12.90 -3.30
CA SER A 114 -19.68 14.32 -3.32
C SER A 114 -20.31 14.75 -4.64
N LEU A 115 -19.75 14.33 -5.76
CA LEU A 115 -20.30 14.61 -7.09
C LEU A 115 -21.68 13.96 -7.27
N ALA A 116 -21.84 12.73 -6.81
CA ALA A 116 -23.14 12.04 -6.86
C ALA A 116 -24.16 12.78 -6.00
N GLY A 117 -23.75 13.26 -4.83
CA GLY A 117 -24.57 14.08 -3.97
C GLY A 117 -25.01 15.37 -4.65
N GLU A 118 -24.08 16.07 -5.30
CA GLU A 118 -24.39 17.26 -6.05
C GLU A 118 -25.36 16.98 -7.19
N VAL A 119 -25.13 15.91 -7.91
CA VAL A 119 -26.03 15.51 -9.01
C VAL A 119 -27.42 15.16 -8.49
N GLN A 120 -27.54 14.47 -7.36
CA GLN A 120 -28.79 14.17 -6.75
C GLN A 120 -29.52 15.42 -6.29
N TRP A 121 -28.78 16.41 -5.87
CA TRP A 121 -29.34 17.67 -5.39
C TRP A 121 -29.80 18.61 -6.50
N ILE A 122 -29.40 18.39 -7.75
CA ILE A 122 -29.79 19.25 -8.85
C ILE A 122 -31.33 19.36 -8.94
N GLY A 123 -32.05 18.28 -8.69
CA GLY A 123 -33.48 18.30 -8.66
C GLY A 123 -34.07 19.01 -7.46
N ARG A 124 -33.33 19.06 -6.35
CA ARG A 124 -33.72 19.77 -5.13
C ARG A 124 -32.87 20.98 -4.87
N ALA A 125 -31.99 21.26 -5.79
CA ALA A 125 -30.89 22.17 -5.55
C ALA A 125 -31.34 23.57 -5.26
N GLU A 126 -32.38 24.03 -5.91
CA GLU A 126 -32.90 25.36 -5.68
C GLU A 126 -33.41 25.50 -4.28
N ASP A 127 -34.19 24.53 -3.82
CA ASP A 127 -34.69 24.54 -2.46
C ASP A 127 -33.57 24.48 -1.45
N ALA A 128 -32.61 23.62 -1.67
CA ALA A 128 -31.45 23.50 -0.81
C ALA A 128 -30.61 24.76 -0.81
N ARG A 129 -30.39 25.37 -1.97
CA ARG A 129 -29.65 26.62 -2.06
C ARG A 129 -30.34 27.77 -1.36
N HIS A 130 -31.66 27.84 -1.50
CA HIS A 130 -32.43 28.85 -0.80
C HIS A 130 -32.28 28.71 0.71
N LEU A 131 -32.37 27.49 1.22
CA LEU A 131 -32.17 27.23 2.63
C LEU A 131 -30.74 27.55 3.07
N GLN A 132 -29.79 27.21 2.26
CA GLN A 132 -28.40 27.47 2.55
C GLN A 132 -28.07 28.96 2.50
N ASN A 133 -28.55 29.64 1.49
CA ASN A 133 -28.38 31.08 1.38
C ASN A 133 -29.06 31.82 2.50
N ALA A 134 -30.24 31.36 2.91
CA ALA A 134 -30.95 31.94 4.05
C ALA A 134 -30.18 31.70 5.35
N GLY A 135 -29.50 30.55 5.46
CA GLY A 135 -28.66 30.25 6.62
C GLY A 135 -27.37 31.00 6.66
N ASP A 136 -26.78 31.26 5.48
CA ASP A 136 -25.52 31.96 5.35
C ASP A 136 -25.68 33.49 5.35
N ALA A 137 -26.85 33.94 5.17
CA ALA A 137 -27.15 35.37 5.23
C ALA A 137 -27.25 35.88 6.69
#